data_852eb53ee745b3f3ee8ba65096a9b1b1
#
_entry.id   852eb53ee745b3f3ee8ba65096a9b1b1
#
_cell.length_a   1.000
_cell.length_b   1.000
_cell.length_c   1.000
_cell.angle_alpha   90.00
_cell.angle_beta   90.00
_cell.angle_gamma   90.00
#
_symmetry.space_group_name_H-M   'P 1'
#
loop_
_entity.id
_entity.type
_entity.pdbx_description
1 polymer ?
#
loop_
_entity_poly.entity_id
_entity_poly.type
_entity_poly.pdbx_seq_one_letter_code
_entity_poly.pdbx_strand_id
1 'polypeptide(L)'
;MYVLVCPCVLNPGLRAEGITRASDIELFQSSIERCKRFSIDMVPLPCPETIHLGPGRKPGTFLERLNSPAFTTLMDNLEQDVHAIIEERGPPLCIIGVNSSPTCGVTSTYYGSVNGTPPKRDGRGVFLSRFVGIPALDVSVFAQYRVYLAAPLFSEAERSYNASLANMLAANLFDVHLPQDLGDDTDLREEEAQERIFAINKKALEEADIVVAVIDGADADSGTAWEMGYAYGMKKPVFALRTDFRMVGRHEHVNLMLEKAATVVTSRQSLLEALHSPLPAR
;
A
#
# COMPACT_ATOMS: atom_id res chain seq x y z
N MET A 1 17.01 9.51 2.70
CA MET A 1 15.99 8.74 1.95
C MET A 1 14.75 9.62 1.82
N TYR A 2 14.16 9.75 0.64
CA TYR A 2 13.00 10.62 0.44
C TYR A 2 12.02 10.07 -0.62
N VAL A 3 10.79 10.56 -0.58
CA VAL A 3 9.75 10.34 -1.59
C VAL A 3 9.35 11.68 -2.19
N LEU A 4 8.98 11.66 -3.47
CA LEU A 4 8.23 12.76 -4.08
C LEU A 4 6.74 12.54 -3.82
N VAL A 5 6.01 13.56 -3.42
CA VAL A 5 4.61 13.40 -3.03
C VAL A 5 3.72 14.44 -3.69
N CYS A 6 2.58 14.00 -4.21
CA CYS A 6 1.56 14.93 -4.69
C CYS A 6 1.14 15.87 -3.55
N PRO A 7 1.21 17.19 -3.73
CA PRO A 7 1.12 18.14 -2.63
C PRO A 7 -0.24 18.13 -1.93
N CYS A 8 -1.28 17.64 -2.58
CA CYS A 8 -2.60 17.46 -1.96
C CYS A 8 -2.63 16.38 -0.86
N VAL A 9 -1.64 15.49 -0.79
CA VAL A 9 -1.48 14.55 0.34
C VAL A 9 -1.07 15.32 1.59
N LEU A 10 -0.23 16.35 1.46
CA LEU A 10 0.20 17.20 2.57
C LEU A 10 -0.80 18.32 2.88
N ASN A 11 -1.46 18.83 1.86
CA ASN A 11 -2.48 19.88 1.97
C ASN A 11 -3.71 19.53 1.11
N PRO A 12 -4.71 18.85 1.69
CA PRO A 12 -5.94 18.47 0.98
C PRO A 12 -6.72 19.62 0.36
N GLY A 13 -6.53 20.85 0.85
CA GLY A 13 -7.11 22.06 0.28
C GLY A 13 -6.64 22.39 -1.15
N LEU A 14 -5.58 21.75 -1.63
CA LEU A 14 -5.13 21.85 -3.02
C LEU A 14 -5.92 20.97 -4.00
N ARG A 15 -6.85 20.13 -3.52
CA ARG A 15 -7.74 19.34 -4.39
C ARG A 15 -8.87 20.22 -4.96
N ALA A 16 -9.50 19.72 -6.01
CA ALA A 16 -10.72 20.38 -6.52
C ALA A 16 -11.83 20.34 -5.46
N GLU A 17 -12.77 21.28 -5.55
CA GLU A 17 -13.86 21.39 -4.57
C GLU A 17 -14.73 20.12 -4.53
N GLY A 18 -15.09 19.71 -3.31
CA GLY A 18 -16.07 18.66 -3.07
C GLY A 18 -15.61 17.22 -3.34
N ILE A 19 -14.34 16.98 -3.77
CA ILE A 19 -13.86 15.62 -4.07
C ILE A 19 -13.15 14.95 -2.91
N THR A 20 -12.79 15.69 -1.87
CA THR A 20 -12.06 15.14 -0.72
C THR A 20 -13.02 14.49 0.26
N ARG A 21 -12.82 13.21 0.56
CA ARG A 21 -13.61 12.42 1.52
C ARG A 21 -12.83 12.22 2.81
N ALA A 22 -13.52 11.85 3.89
CA ALA A 22 -12.88 11.50 5.16
C ALA A 22 -11.85 10.36 4.99
N SER A 23 -12.20 9.34 4.21
CA SER A 23 -11.29 8.23 3.88
C SER A 23 -10.02 8.68 3.14
N ASP A 24 -10.08 9.72 2.32
CA ASP A 24 -8.88 10.26 1.67
C ASP A 24 -7.95 10.90 2.71
N ILE A 25 -8.52 11.62 3.68
CA ILE A 25 -7.75 12.25 4.77
C ILE A 25 -7.05 11.19 5.63
N GLU A 26 -7.74 10.10 5.96
CA GLU A 26 -7.15 8.97 6.69
C GLU A 26 -5.95 8.36 5.94
N LEU A 27 -6.09 8.13 4.62
CA LEU A 27 -4.99 7.63 3.79
C LEU A 27 -3.81 8.62 3.73
N PHE A 28 -4.09 9.92 3.65
CA PHE A 28 -3.04 10.94 3.65
C PHE A 28 -2.29 10.97 4.98
N GLN A 29 -3.01 10.90 6.09
CA GLN A 29 -2.43 10.84 7.43
C GLN A 29 -1.58 9.58 7.62
N SER A 30 -2.10 8.41 7.25
CA SER A 30 -1.36 7.14 7.34
C SER A 30 -0.08 7.18 6.49
N SER A 31 -0.12 7.79 5.29
CA SER A 31 1.08 7.99 4.46
C SER A 31 2.13 8.89 5.14
N ILE A 32 1.69 9.96 5.79
CA ILE A 32 2.57 10.87 6.55
C ILE A 32 3.17 10.14 7.77
N GLU A 33 2.37 9.34 8.47
CA GLU A 33 2.82 8.53 9.60
C GLU A 33 3.86 7.50 9.17
N ARG A 34 3.65 6.79 8.05
CA ARG A 34 4.66 5.90 7.48
C ARG A 34 5.98 6.61 7.24
N CYS A 35 5.94 7.77 6.61
CA CYS A 35 7.16 8.55 6.37
C CYS A 35 7.87 8.94 7.67
N LYS A 36 7.13 9.37 8.68
CA LYS A 36 7.67 9.67 10.01
C LYS A 36 8.27 8.43 10.67
N ARG A 37 7.56 7.30 10.66
CA ARG A 37 7.99 6.01 11.25
C ARG A 37 9.33 5.55 10.71
N PHE A 38 9.55 5.71 9.41
CA PHE A 38 10.76 5.25 8.72
C PHE A 38 11.76 6.36 8.39
N SER A 39 11.59 7.56 8.95
CA SER A 39 12.47 8.73 8.69
C SER A 39 12.65 9.03 7.20
N ILE A 40 11.54 9.00 6.46
CA ILE A 40 11.49 9.33 5.04
C ILE A 40 11.10 10.79 4.87
N ASP A 41 11.93 11.58 4.20
CA ASP A 41 11.59 12.95 3.85
C ASP A 41 10.49 12.98 2.79
N MET A 42 9.49 13.83 2.96
CA MET A 42 8.45 14.08 1.97
C MET A 42 8.73 15.36 1.21
N VAL A 43 9.08 15.26 -0.07
CA VAL A 43 9.34 16.41 -0.93
C VAL A 43 8.10 16.62 -1.81
N PRO A 44 7.37 17.73 -1.63
CA PRO A 44 6.17 17.99 -2.40
C PRO A 44 6.49 18.26 -3.88
N LEU A 45 5.75 17.58 -4.76
CA LEU A 45 5.68 17.95 -6.17
C LEU A 45 4.92 19.28 -6.32
N PRO A 46 5.19 20.09 -7.35
CA PRO A 46 4.31 21.19 -7.71
C PRO A 46 2.95 20.62 -8.17
N CYS A 47 1.86 21.33 -7.88
CA CYS A 47 0.53 20.96 -8.36
C CYS A 47 0.20 21.67 -9.69
N PRO A 48 0.32 21.03 -10.86
CA PRO A 48 0.06 21.69 -12.12
C PRO A 48 -1.37 22.24 -12.23
N GLU A 49 -2.35 21.50 -11.69
CA GLU A 49 -3.74 21.91 -11.71
C GLU A 49 -3.99 23.19 -10.88
N THR A 50 -3.43 23.26 -9.66
CA THR A 50 -3.61 24.46 -8.80
C THR A 50 -2.88 25.66 -9.36
N ILE A 51 -1.70 25.48 -9.97
CA ILE A 51 -0.93 26.57 -10.58
C ILE A 51 -1.69 27.11 -11.81
N HIS A 52 -2.28 26.23 -12.62
CA HIS A 52 -2.98 26.62 -13.85
C HIS A 52 -4.37 27.19 -13.63
N LEU A 53 -5.16 26.56 -12.74
CA LEU A 53 -6.60 26.85 -12.56
C LEU A 53 -6.89 27.63 -11.27
N GLY A 54 -5.91 27.76 -10.38
CA GLY A 54 -6.10 28.38 -9.07
C GLY A 54 -6.64 27.40 -8.00
N PRO A 55 -6.63 27.85 -6.72
CA PRO A 55 -7.30 27.15 -5.63
C PRO A 55 -8.83 27.23 -5.79
N GLY A 56 -9.55 26.28 -5.18
CA GLY A 56 -11.01 26.24 -5.26
C GLY A 56 -11.57 25.88 -6.66
N ARG A 57 -10.75 25.24 -7.49
CA ARG A 57 -11.18 24.80 -8.82
C ARG A 57 -12.24 23.70 -8.75
N LYS A 58 -13.16 23.72 -9.70
CA LYS A 58 -14.14 22.64 -9.89
C LYS A 58 -13.44 21.38 -10.43
N PRO A 59 -13.92 20.18 -10.07
CA PRO A 59 -13.41 18.93 -10.66
C PRO A 59 -13.66 18.89 -12.17
N GLY A 60 -12.84 18.14 -12.90
CA GLY A 60 -12.95 17.94 -14.32
C GLY A 60 -11.86 17.03 -14.86
N THR A 61 -11.98 16.67 -16.13
CA THR A 61 -11.02 15.81 -16.81
C THR A 61 -9.88 16.62 -17.44
N PHE A 62 -8.81 15.93 -17.86
CA PHE A 62 -7.71 16.58 -18.59
C PHE A 62 -8.21 17.33 -19.83
N LEU A 63 -9.01 16.65 -20.67
CA LEU A 63 -9.48 17.23 -21.94
C LEU A 63 -10.39 18.44 -21.71
N GLU A 64 -11.20 18.44 -20.66
CA GLU A 64 -12.14 19.55 -20.37
C GLU A 64 -11.45 20.80 -19.81
N ARG A 65 -10.40 20.64 -19.03
CA ARG A 65 -9.89 21.73 -18.18
C ARG A 65 -8.43 22.07 -18.41
N LEU A 66 -7.62 21.13 -18.91
CA LEU A 66 -6.16 21.22 -18.88
C LEU A 66 -5.52 21.11 -20.28
N ASN A 67 -6.27 20.65 -21.28
CA ASN A 67 -5.76 20.43 -22.63
C ASN A 67 -5.52 21.75 -23.37
N SER A 68 -4.44 22.44 -23.05
CA SER A 68 -4.05 23.71 -23.68
C SER A 68 -2.54 23.83 -23.84
N PRO A 69 -2.04 24.59 -24.84
CA PRO A 69 -0.61 24.85 -24.99
C PRO A 69 0.02 25.48 -23.75
N ALA A 70 -0.69 26.39 -23.08
CA ALA A 70 -0.21 27.03 -21.86
C ALA A 70 0.01 26.03 -20.73
N PHE A 71 -0.89 25.04 -20.58
CA PHE A 71 -0.72 23.98 -19.60
C PHE A 71 0.45 23.03 -19.95
N THR A 72 0.66 22.74 -21.22
CA THR A 72 1.81 21.94 -21.65
C THR A 72 3.13 22.63 -21.33
N THR A 73 3.27 23.92 -21.66
CA THR A 73 4.45 24.72 -21.29
C THR A 73 4.66 24.77 -19.78
N LEU A 74 3.59 24.93 -19.00
CA LEU A 74 3.70 24.87 -17.55
C LEU A 74 4.27 23.52 -17.07
N MET A 75 3.76 22.40 -17.59
CA MET A 75 4.27 21.07 -17.22
C MET A 75 5.73 20.87 -17.61
N ASP A 76 6.19 21.43 -18.76
CA ASP A 76 7.59 21.36 -19.16
C ASP A 76 8.52 22.07 -18.15
N ASN A 77 8.11 23.24 -17.67
CA ASN A 77 8.86 23.96 -16.64
C ASN A 77 8.87 23.20 -15.32
N LEU A 78 7.71 22.72 -14.86
CA LEU A 78 7.61 21.98 -13.60
C LEU A 78 8.38 20.64 -13.61
N GLU A 79 8.47 19.99 -14.77
CA GLU A 79 9.30 18.80 -14.95
C GLU A 79 10.78 19.13 -14.73
N GLN A 80 11.28 20.26 -15.28
CA GLN A 80 12.65 20.70 -15.07
C GLN A 80 12.94 20.97 -13.59
N ASP A 81 12.01 21.64 -12.87
CA ASP A 81 12.14 21.89 -11.43
C ASP A 81 12.26 20.58 -10.64
N VAL A 82 11.45 19.57 -10.98
CA VAL A 82 11.51 18.26 -10.32
C VAL A 82 12.82 17.52 -10.65
N HIS A 83 13.29 17.60 -11.90
CA HIS A 83 14.59 17.02 -12.25
C HIS A 83 15.75 17.67 -11.50
N ALA A 84 15.72 18.98 -11.31
CA ALA A 84 16.74 19.67 -10.50
C ALA A 84 16.76 19.16 -9.05
N ILE A 85 15.61 18.92 -8.44
CA ILE A 85 15.52 18.30 -7.11
C ILE A 85 16.14 16.90 -7.10
N ILE A 86 15.89 16.10 -8.14
CA ILE A 86 16.42 14.72 -8.23
C ILE A 86 17.94 14.75 -8.47
N GLU A 87 18.46 15.68 -9.26
CA GLU A 87 19.89 15.86 -9.48
C GLU A 87 20.62 16.26 -8.19
N GLU A 88 20.02 17.14 -7.38
CA GLU A 88 20.60 17.58 -6.11
C GLU A 88 20.55 16.48 -5.04
N ARG A 89 19.42 15.76 -4.92
CA ARG A 89 19.16 14.84 -3.79
C ARG A 89 19.41 13.35 -4.11
N GLY A 90 19.65 13.02 -5.37
CA GLY A 90 19.69 11.66 -5.87
C GLY A 90 18.27 11.07 -6.11
N PRO A 91 18.16 9.81 -6.52
CA PRO A 91 16.87 9.21 -6.86
C PRO A 91 15.94 9.08 -5.64
N PRO A 92 14.65 9.44 -5.76
CA PRO A 92 13.67 9.19 -4.72
C PRO A 92 13.32 7.70 -4.64
N LEU A 93 12.81 7.26 -3.50
CA LEU A 93 12.27 5.89 -3.35
C LEU A 93 11.10 5.64 -4.32
N CYS A 94 10.18 6.57 -4.37
CA CYS A 94 9.02 6.52 -5.26
C CYS A 94 8.35 7.91 -5.35
N ILE A 95 7.35 8.00 -6.22
CA ILE A 95 6.38 9.10 -6.26
C ILE A 95 5.07 8.61 -5.62
N ILE A 96 4.55 9.34 -4.64
CA ILE A 96 3.23 9.10 -4.07
C ILE A 96 2.21 9.93 -4.85
N GLY A 97 1.40 9.25 -5.67
CA GLY A 97 0.35 9.85 -6.49
C GLY A 97 -1.03 9.68 -5.89
N VAL A 98 -2.03 10.25 -6.55
CA VAL A 98 -3.44 10.12 -6.15
C VAL A 98 -4.27 9.71 -7.36
N ASN A 99 -4.75 8.48 -7.36
CA ASN A 99 -5.54 7.92 -8.45
C ASN A 99 -6.77 8.77 -8.77
N SER A 100 -7.20 8.68 -10.00
CA SER A 100 -8.27 9.49 -10.60
C SER A 100 -7.92 10.99 -10.80
N SER A 101 -6.75 11.48 -10.33
CA SER A 101 -6.29 12.82 -10.72
C SER A 101 -5.89 12.83 -12.20
N PRO A 102 -6.29 13.83 -12.99
CA PRO A 102 -5.88 13.95 -14.39
C PRO A 102 -4.36 14.16 -14.55
N THR A 103 -3.69 14.71 -13.55
CA THR A 103 -2.24 15.00 -13.57
C THR A 103 -1.41 14.00 -12.77
N CYS A 104 -1.92 13.57 -11.61
CA CYS A 104 -1.17 12.81 -10.61
C CYS A 104 -1.69 11.39 -10.38
N GLY A 105 -2.58 10.86 -11.22
CA GLY A 105 -3.00 9.45 -11.20
C GLY A 105 -1.80 8.53 -11.42
N VAL A 106 -1.82 7.35 -10.78
CA VAL A 106 -0.75 6.35 -10.89
C VAL A 106 -1.14 5.21 -11.82
N THR A 107 -2.26 4.56 -11.52
CA THR A 107 -2.79 3.44 -12.30
C THR A 107 -4.08 3.79 -13.03
N SER A 108 -4.76 4.87 -12.63
CA SER A 108 -5.96 5.34 -13.28
C SER A 108 -6.09 6.88 -13.21
N THR A 109 -6.63 7.47 -14.27
CA THR A 109 -6.73 8.93 -14.41
C THR A 109 -8.04 9.35 -15.08
N TYR A 110 -8.58 10.51 -14.70
CA TYR A 110 -9.69 11.16 -15.42
C TYR A 110 -9.13 11.95 -16.61
N TYR A 111 -9.01 11.30 -17.75
CA TYR A 111 -8.49 11.92 -18.95
C TYR A 111 -9.55 12.69 -19.73
N GLY A 112 -10.74 12.16 -19.87
CA GLY A 112 -11.83 12.67 -20.66
C GLY A 112 -12.31 11.71 -21.73
N SER A 113 -13.55 11.87 -22.14
CA SER A 113 -14.17 11.01 -23.16
C SER A 113 -13.72 11.41 -24.55
N VAL A 114 -13.31 10.42 -25.34
CA VAL A 114 -13.01 10.56 -26.78
C VAL A 114 -13.84 9.52 -27.52
N ASN A 115 -14.66 9.94 -28.47
CA ASN A 115 -15.50 9.03 -29.27
C ASN A 115 -16.36 8.07 -28.45
N GLY A 116 -16.95 8.54 -27.33
CA GLY A 116 -17.81 7.73 -26.47
C GLY A 116 -17.11 6.79 -25.48
N THR A 117 -15.76 6.85 -25.41
CA THR A 117 -15.01 6.11 -24.36
C THR A 117 -15.27 6.68 -22.97
N PRO A 118 -15.16 5.88 -21.88
CA PRO A 118 -15.26 6.39 -20.52
C PRO A 118 -14.23 7.49 -20.24
N PRO A 119 -14.58 8.51 -19.41
CA PRO A 119 -13.66 9.60 -19.09
C PRO A 119 -12.46 9.15 -18.26
N LYS A 120 -12.57 8.03 -17.54
CA LYS A 120 -11.50 7.40 -16.77
C LYS A 120 -10.80 6.37 -17.62
N ARG A 121 -9.48 6.41 -17.62
CA ARG A 121 -8.62 5.44 -18.31
C ARG A 121 -7.51 4.94 -17.37
N ASP A 122 -6.95 3.78 -17.71
CA ASP A 122 -5.79 3.23 -17.05
C ASP A 122 -4.51 3.99 -17.42
N GLY A 123 -3.57 4.03 -16.49
CA GLY A 123 -2.27 4.66 -16.63
C GLY A 123 -2.06 5.91 -15.80
N ARG A 124 -0.82 6.42 -15.89
CA ARG A 124 -0.42 7.63 -15.14
C ARG A 124 -1.11 8.88 -15.67
N GLY A 125 -1.38 9.82 -14.76
CA GLY A 125 -1.79 11.17 -15.10
C GLY A 125 -0.71 11.90 -15.91
N VAL A 126 -1.12 12.93 -16.66
CA VAL A 126 -0.25 13.58 -17.65
C VAL A 126 1.04 14.19 -17.08
N PHE A 127 1.07 14.54 -15.80
CA PHE A 127 2.29 15.01 -15.14
C PHE A 127 3.16 13.85 -14.65
N LEU A 128 2.57 12.87 -13.96
CA LEU A 128 3.33 11.71 -13.50
C LEU A 128 3.86 10.83 -14.65
N SER A 129 3.25 10.86 -15.82
CA SER A 129 3.75 10.13 -17.00
C SER A 129 5.10 10.64 -17.50
N ARG A 130 5.54 11.82 -17.09
CA ARG A 130 6.85 12.39 -17.42
C ARG A 130 8.01 11.75 -16.65
N PHE A 131 7.72 11.08 -15.55
CA PHE A 131 8.70 10.46 -14.64
C PHE A 131 8.68 8.92 -14.74
N VAL A 132 8.72 8.36 -15.95
CA VAL A 132 8.56 6.92 -16.20
C VAL A 132 9.60 6.05 -15.48
N GLY A 133 10.82 6.54 -15.32
CA GLY A 133 11.93 5.81 -14.66
C GLY A 133 11.81 5.74 -13.12
N ILE A 134 10.85 6.46 -12.52
CA ILE A 134 10.66 6.50 -11.07
C ILE A 134 9.43 5.64 -10.72
N PRO A 135 9.55 4.69 -9.76
CA PRO A 135 8.41 3.96 -9.24
C PRO A 135 7.34 4.93 -8.73
N ALA A 136 6.08 4.66 -9.01
CA ALA A 136 4.98 5.47 -8.48
C ALA A 136 3.96 4.57 -7.78
N LEU A 137 3.53 4.95 -6.59
CA LEU A 137 2.53 4.28 -5.80
C LEU A 137 1.33 5.20 -5.58
N ASP A 138 0.14 4.63 -5.70
CA ASP A 138 -1.06 5.35 -5.26
C ASP A 138 -1.04 5.50 -3.74
N VAL A 139 -1.52 6.62 -3.25
CA VAL A 139 -1.55 6.91 -1.82
C VAL A 139 -2.28 5.83 -1.02
N SER A 140 -3.29 5.18 -1.58
CA SER A 140 -4.00 4.09 -0.92
C SER A 140 -3.15 2.82 -0.73
N VAL A 141 -2.19 2.59 -1.61
CA VAL A 141 -1.20 1.50 -1.49
C VAL A 141 -0.10 1.91 -0.52
N PHE A 142 0.43 3.13 -0.68
CA PHE A 142 1.50 3.62 0.19
C PHE A 142 1.07 3.77 1.65
N ALA A 143 -0.19 4.08 1.92
CA ALA A 143 -0.75 4.20 3.26
C ALA A 143 -0.83 2.87 4.03
N GLN A 144 -0.79 1.74 3.32
CA GLN A 144 -0.88 0.40 3.91
C GLN A 144 0.52 -0.12 4.22
N TYR A 145 0.94 -0.04 5.47
CA TYR A 145 2.29 -0.43 5.88
C TYR A 145 2.35 -1.24 7.18
N ARG A 146 1.28 -1.26 7.98
CA ARG A 146 1.23 -2.06 9.19
C ARG A 146 0.82 -3.47 8.83
N VAL A 147 1.72 -4.41 9.05
CA VAL A 147 1.57 -5.82 8.70
C VAL A 147 1.41 -6.65 9.96
N TYR A 148 0.37 -7.47 10.01
CA TYR A 148 0.28 -8.58 10.94
C TYR A 148 0.81 -9.84 10.23
N LEU A 149 1.84 -10.48 10.81
CA LEU A 149 2.42 -11.70 10.26
C LEU A 149 1.83 -12.93 10.96
N ALA A 150 0.81 -13.50 10.35
CA ALA A 150 0.14 -14.73 10.77
C ALA A 150 0.97 -15.95 10.34
N ALA A 151 1.49 -16.73 11.29
CA ALA A 151 2.32 -17.87 10.94
C ALA A 151 2.41 -18.88 12.10
N PRO A 152 2.60 -20.20 11.83
CA PRO A 152 2.93 -21.15 12.88
C PRO A 152 4.26 -20.77 13.55
N LEU A 153 4.32 -20.93 14.88
CA LEU A 153 5.48 -20.48 15.69
C LEU A 153 5.96 -21.54 16.69
N PHE A 154 5.59 -22.78 16.49
CA PHE A 154 5.76 -23.86 17.46
C PHE A 154 7.14 -24.53 17.37
N SER A 155 7.78 -24.53 16.20
CA SER A 155 9.11 -25.07 15.98
C SER A 155 10.17 -23.98 15.84
N GLU A 156 11.42 -24.33 16.09
CA GLU A 156 12.57 -23.46 15.85
C GLU A 156 12.67 -23.03 14.37
N ALA A 157 12.37 -23.96 13.45
CA ALA A 157 12.39 -23.70 12.03
C ALA A 157 11.34 -22.65 11.61
N GLU A 158 10.12 -22.76 12.12
CA GLU A 158 9.05 -21.82 11.89
C GLU A 158 9.40 -20.43 12.43
N ARG A 159 9.82 -20.35 13.69
CA ARG A 159 10.22 -19.07 14.30
C ARG A 159 11.38 -18.41 13.55
N SER A 160 12.37 -19.17 13.14
CA SER A 160 13.50 -18.64 12.36
C SER A 160 13.07 -18.13 10.98
N TYR A 161 12.19 -18.86 10.31
CA TYR A 161 11.63 -18.43 9.03
C TYR A 161 10.80 -17.15 9.17
N ASN A 162 9.91 -17.10 10.17
CA ASN A 162 9.06 -15.94 10.46
C ASN A 162 9.90 -14.69 10.77
N ALA A 163 10.92 -14.81 11.62
CA ALA A 163 11.84 -13.71 11.93
C ALA A 163 12.56 -13.21 10.66
N SER A 164 13.03 -14.11 9.81
CA SER A 164 13.65 -13.75 8.53
C SER A 164 12.66 -13.05 7.58
N LEU A 165 11.40 -13.47 7.54
CA LEU A 165 10.35 -12.87 6.73
C LEU A 165 9.98 -11.48 7.28
N ALA A 166 9.81 -11.34 8.60
CA ALA A 166 9.57 -10.06 9.25
C ALA A 166 10.69 -9.05 9.00
N ASN A 167 11.95 -9.48 9.10
CA ASN A 167 13.12 -8.64 8.78
C ASN A 167 13.10 -8.17 7.31
N MET A 168 12.75 -9.06 6.39
CA MET A 168 12.62 -8.69 4.97
C MET A 168 11.52 -7.64 4.77
N LEU A 169 10.36 -7.81 5.39
CA LEU A 169 9.26 -6.83 5.31
C LEU A 169 9.68 -5.49 5.94
N ALA A 170 10.32 -5.51 7.10
CA ALA A 170 10.83 -4.31 7.78
C ALA A 170 11.88 -3.57 6.93
N ALA A 171 12.78 -4.29 6.27
CA ALA A 171 13.74 -3.71 5.32
C ALA A 171 13.07 -3.07 4.09
N ASN A 172 11.84 -3.47 3.77
CA ASN A 172 10.99 -2.89 2.73
C ASN A 172 9.97 -1.88 3.28
N LEU A 173 10.25 -1.32 4.46
CA LEU A 173 9.49 -0.23 5.07
C LEU A 173 8.06 -0.62 5.48
N PHE A 174 7.87 -1.85 5.94
CA PHE A 174 6.66 -2.31 6.62
C PHE A 174 6.88 -2.35 8.13
N ASP A 175 5.88 -1.95 8.91
CA ASP A 175 5.84 -2.08 10.37
C ASP A 175 5.16 -3.41 10.69
N VAL A 176 5.95 -4.38 11.17
CA VAL A 176 5.53 -5.77 11.28
C VAL A 176 5.23 -6.13 12.74
N HIS A 177 3.99 -6.53 13.01
CA HIS A 177 3.67 -7.24 14.24
C HIS A 177 3.92 -8.74 14.02
N LEU A 178 4.84 -9.30 14.80
CA LEU A 178 5.20 -10.72 14.78
C LEU A 178 4.80 -11.34 16.13
N PRO A 179 3.77 -12.20 16.20
CA PRO A 179 3.26 -12.75 17.46
C PRO A 179 4.29 -13.42 18.35
N GLN A 180 5.28 -14.12 17.77
CA GLN A 180 6.35 -14.78 18.52
C GLN A 180 7.26 -13.83 19.33
N ASP A 181 7.27 -12.52 19.02
CA ASP A 181 8.10 -11.52 19.70
C ASP A 181 7.50 -11.05 21.04
N LEU A 182 6.25 -11.46 21.35
CA LEU A 182 5.60 -11.08 22.61
C LEU A 182 6.27 -11.69 23.86
N GLY A 183 7.11 -12.71 23.70
CA GLY A 183 7.77 -13.41 24.79
C GLY A 183 6.83 -14.27 25.63
N ASP A 184 7.42 -15.11 26.48
CA ASP A 184 6.69 -15.86 27.47
C ASP A 184 6.54 -15.00 28.75
N ASP A 185 5.33 -14.60 29.10
CA ASP A 185 5.00 -13.93 30.37
C ASP A 185 4.99 -14.98 31.50
N THR A 186 6.20 -15.36 31.95
CA THR A 186 6.41 -16.44 32.94
C THR A 186 5.87 -16.09 34.33
N ASP A 187 5.52 -14.82 34.56
CA ASP A 187 5.05 -14.33 35.89
C ASP A 187 3.52 -14.35 36.03
N LEU A 188 2.79 -14.61 34.95
CA LEU A 188 1.32 -14.70 35.01
C LEU A 188 0.85 -16.14 35.20
N ARG A 189 -0.35 -16.30 35.78
CA ARG A 189 -1.02 -17.60 35.72
C ARG A 189 -1.28 -17.94 34.25
N GLU A 190 -1.20 -19.23 33.92
CA GLU A 190 -1.30 -19.71 32.54
C GLU A 190 -2.54 -19.18 31.79
N GLU A 191 -3.71 -19.17 32.46
CA GLU A 191 -4.96 -18.66 31.89
C GLU A 191 -4.92 -17.14 31.62
N GLU A 192 -4.38 -16.35 32.56
CA GLU A 192 -4.23 -14.89 32.40
C GLU A 192 -3.23 -14.53 31.29
N ALA A 193 -2.16 -15.33 31.17
CA ALA A 193 -1.18 -15.17 30.08
C ALA A 193 -1.80 -15.45 28.71
N GLN A 194 -2.59 -16.50 28.58
CA GLN A 194 -3.29 -16.86 27.34
C GLN A 194 -4.30 -15.80 26.93
N GLU A 195 -5.13 -15.30 27.84
CA GLU A 195 -6.08 -14.21 27.55
C GLU A 195 -5.36 -12.94 27.10
N ARG A 196 -4.24 -12.59 27.74
CA ARG A 196 -3.44 -11.42 27.40
C ARG A 196 -2.82 -11.54 26.00
N ILE A 197 -2.19 -12.68 25.70
CA ILE A 197 -1.61 -12.96 24.38
C ILE A 197 -2.69 -12.86 23.29
N PHE A 198 -3.85 -13.49 23.53
CA PHE A 198 -4.97 -13.42 22.59
C PHE A 198 -5.44 -11.97 22.37
N ALA A 199 -5.61 -11.19 23.44
CA ALA A 199 -6.07 -9.80 23.34
C ALA A 199 -5.07 -8.91 22.60
N ILE A 200 -3.76 -9.07 22.83
CA ILE A 200 -2.71 -8.31 22.15
C ILE A 200 -2.68 -8.65 20.66
N ASN A 201 -2.66 -9.94 20.30
CA ASN A 201 -2.63 -10.38 18.92
C ASN A 201 -3.90 -9.98 18.15
N LYS A 202 -5.07 -10.16 18.78
CA LYS A 202 -6.34 -9.72 18.19
C LYS A 202 -6.34 -8.21 17.93
N LYS A 203 -5.90 -7.40 18.89
CA LYS A 203 -5.78 -5.95 18.72
C LYS A 203 -4.82 -5.59 17.59
N ALA A 204 -3.65 -6.19 17.56
CA ALA A 204 -2.66 -5.95 16.51
C ALA A 204 -3.21 -6.32 15.11
N LEU A 205 -3.95 -7.44 15.02
CA LEU A 205 -4.64 -7.85 13.80
C LEU A 205 -5.72 -6.85 13.38
N GLU A 206 -6.46 -6.28 14.34
CA GLU A 206 -7.45 -5.23 14.09
C GLU A 206 -6.84 -3.90 13.64
N GLU A 207 -5.66 -3.55 14.15
CA GLU A 207 -4.94 -2.31 13.81
C GLU A 207 -4.08 -2.44 12.53
N ALA A 208 -3.75 -3.64 12.10
CA ALA A 208 -2.97 -3.87 10.88
C ALA A 208 -3.71 -3.39 9.62
N ASP A 209 -2.97 -2.91 8.64
CA ASP A 209 -3.50 -2.56 7.32
C ASP A 209 -3.56 -3.79 6.41
N ILE A 210 -2.63 -4.73 6.62
CA ILE A 210 -2.41 -5.92 5.78
C ILE A 210 -2.14 -7.12 6.69
N VAL A 211 -2.61 -8.29 6.29
CA VAL A 211 -2.20 -9.58 6.88
C VAL A 211 -1.34 -10.33 5.89
N VAL A 212 -0.16 -10.74 6.31
CA VAL A 212 0.69 -11.70 5.61
C VAL A 212 0.61 -13.01 6.37
N ALA A 213 0.20 -14.08 5.70
CA ALA A 213 0.04 -15.40 6.31
C ALA A 213 1.02 -16.40 5.71
N VAL A 214 1.71 -17.19 6.54
CA VAL A 214 2.53 -18.33 6.09
C VAL A 214 1.66 -19.58 6.18
N ILE A 215 1.39 -20.19 5.03
CA ILE A 215 0.48 -21.34 4.90
C ILE A 215 1.19 -22.59 4.37
N ASP A 216 2.47 -22.72 4.66
CA ASP A 216 3.26 -23.91 4.34
C ASP A 216 2.83 -25.11 5.20
N GLY A 217 3.08 -26.31 4.69
CA GLY A 217 2.74 -27.57 5.37
C GLY A 217 1.65 -28.36 4.67
N ALA A 218 1.27 -29.49 5.27
CA ALA A 218 0.21 -30.36 4.74
C ALA A 218 -1.17 -29.70 4.80
N ASP A 219 -1.38 -28.86 5.83
CA ASP A 219 -2.51 -27.97 5.99
C ASP A 219 -2.02 -26.68 6.68
N ALA A 220 -2.74 -25.58 6.55
CA ALA A 220 -2.41 -24.37 7.28
C ALA A 220 -2.62 -24.56 8.79
N ASP A 221 -1.76 -23.97 9.60
CA ASP A 221 -1.95 -23.97 11.05
C ASP A 221 -3.30 -23.34 11.43
N SER A 222 -3.94 -23.92 12.44
CA SER A 222 -5.31 -23.53 12.85
C SER A 222 -5.39 -22.10 13.36
N GLY A 223 -4.38 -21.60 14.07
CA GLY A 223 -4.28 -20.21 14.52
C GLY A 223 -4.14 -19.26 13.32
N THR A 224 -3.22 -19.56 12.42
CA THR A 224 -3.04 -18.83 11.15
C THR A 224 -4.31 -18.80 10.32
N ALA A 225 -5.01 -19.93 10.22
CA ALA A 225 -6.29 -20.02 9.50
C ALA A 225 -7.38 -19.15 10.13
N TRP A 226 -7.45 -19.12 11.47
CA TRP A 226 -8.38 -18.24 12.19
C TRP A 226 -8.09 -16.77 11.94
N GLU A 227 -6.82 -16.36 12.01
CA GLU A 227 -6.36 -14.99 11.77
C GLU A 227 -6.67 -14.53 10.35
N MET A 228 -6.43 -15.39 9.36
CA MET A 228 -6.81 -15.13 7.96
C MET A 228 -8.33 -14.94 7.80
N GLY A 229 -9.13 -15.81 8.40
CA GLY A 229 -10.59 -15.74 8.36
C GLY A 229 -11.13 -14.48 9.04
N TYR A 230 -10.55 -14.12 10.20
CA TYR A 230 -10.91 -12.90 10.91
C TYR A 230 -10.58 -11.64 10.12
N ALA A 231 -9.37 -11.57 9.53
CA ALA A 231 -8.94 -10.47 8.67
C ALA A 231 -9.84 -10.33 7.43
N TYR A 232 -10.20 -11.45 6.79
CA TYR A 232 -11.12 -11.46 5.66
C TYR A 232 -12.50 -10.92 6.04
N GLY A 233 -13.05 -11.32 7.20
CA GLY A 233 -14.31 -10.80 7.74
C GLY A 233 -14.27 -9.28 7.99
N MET A 234 -13.11 -8.74 8.37
CA MET A 234 -12.86 -7.32 8.52
C MET A 234 -12.55 -6.60 7.19
N LYS A 235 -12.59 -7.30 6.05
CA LYS A 235 -12.26 -6.77 4.71
C LYS A 235 -10.82 -6.26 4.58
N LYS A 236 -9.91 -6.81 5.38
CA LYS A 236 -8.48 -6.53 5.25
C LYS A 236 -7.87 -7.34 4.10
N PRO A 237 -6.88 -6.77 3.40
CA PRO A 237 -6.08 -7.54 2.44
C PRO A 237 -5.33 -8.66 3.15
N VAL A 238 -5.44 -9.87 2.61
CA VAL A 238 -4.69 -11.04 3.10
C VAL A 238 -3.80 -11.55 1.97
N PHE A 239 -2.50 -11.63 2.21
CA PHE A 239 -1.52 -12.23 1.32
C PHE A 239 -1.01 -13.53 1.95
N ALA A 240 -1.24 -14.65 1.30
CA ALA A 240 -0.88 -15.96 1.80
C ALA A 240 0.37 -16.46 1.08
N LEU A 241 1.49 -16.54 1.79
CA LEU A 241 2.74 -17.07 1.29
C LEU A 241 2.77 -18.59 1.45
N ARG A 242 2.83 -19.29 0.32
CA ARG A 242 3.01 -20.72 0.26
C ARG A 242 4.24 -21.08 -0.56
N THR A 243 5.29 -21.47 0.14
CA THR A 243 6.53 -21.94 -0.51
C THR A 243 6.56 -23.46 -0.67
N ASP A 244 5.64 -24.17 -0.02
CA ASP A 244 5.46 -25.62 -0.13
C ASP A 244 4.80 -25.99 -1.47
N PHE A 245 5.45 -26.87 -2.23
CA PHE A 245 4.97 -27.32 -3.54
C PHE A 245 3.93 -28.45 -3.48
N ARG A 246 3.64 -29.00 -2.29
CA ARG A 246 2.62 -30.04 -2.11
C ARG A 246 1.23 -29.46 -2.37
N MET A 247 0.37 -30.27 -2.98
CA MET A 247 -1.04 -29.96 -3.23
C MET A 247 -1.92 -30.72 -2.25
N VAL A 248 -2.96 -30.05 -1.74
CA VAL A 248 -3.97 -30.68 -0.87
C VAL A 248 -5.02 -31.44 -1.70
N GLY A 249 -5.29 -30.96 -2.90
CA GLY A 249 -6.20 -31.56 -3.87
C GLY A 249 -5.70 -31.45 -5.30
N ARG A 250 -6.48 -31.89 -6.28
CA ARG A 250 -6.08 -31.86 -7.70
C ARG A 250 -5.73 -30.47 -8.22
N HIS A 251 -6.31 -29.42 -7.63
CA HIS A 251 -6.16 -28.01 -8.03
C HIS A 251 -6.12 -27.07 -6.82
N GLU A 252 -5.89 -27.60 -5.62
CA GLU A 252 -5.91 -26.83 -4.38
C GLU A 252 -4.52 -26.87 -3.74
N HIS A 253 -3.91 -25.71 -3.60
CA HIS A 253 -2.64 -25.56 -2.90
C HIS A 253 -2.80 -25.65 -1.38
N VAL A 254 -3.95 -25.20 -0.88
CA VAL A 254 -4.35 -25.19 0.53
C VAL A 254 -5.86 -25.33 0.59
N ASN A 255 -6.44 -25.48 1.77
CA ASN A 255 -7.90 -25.47 1.94
C ASN A 255 -8.56 -24.35 1.13
N LEU A 256 -9.59 -24.68 0.36
CA LEU A 256 -10.30 -23.78 -0.55
C LEU A 256 -10.74 -22.45 0.10
N MET A 257 -11.19 -22.49 1.36
CA MET A 257 -11.66 -21.29 2.06
C MET A 257 -10.53 -20.29 2.29
N LEU A 258 -9.33 -20.78 2.60
CA LEU A 258 -8.13 -19.95 2.77
C LEU A 258 -7.61 -19.43 1.43
N GLU A 259 -7.61 -20.29 0.40
CA GLU A 259 -7.17 -19.90 -0.94
C GLU A 259 -8.03 -18.77 -1.53
N LYS A 260 -9.35 -18.83 -1.32
CA LYS A 260 -10.29 -17.79 -1.81
C LYS A 260 -10.37 -16.55 -0.93
N ALA A 261 -9.92 -16.63 0.32
CA ALA A 261 -9.87 -15.50 1.24
C ALA A 261 -8.62 -14.63 1.06
N ALA A 262 -7.62 -15.09 0.31
CA ALA A 262 -6.31 -14.43 0.22
C ALA A 262 -5.80 -14.33 -1.23
N THR A 263 -4.83 -13.45 -1.43
CA THR A 263 -3.94 -13.49 -2.60
C THR A 263 -2.80 -14.44 -2.29
N VAL A 264 -2.81 -15.62 -2.91
CA VAL A 264 -1.78 -16.64 -2.71
C VAL A 264 -0.55 -16.29 -3.56
N VAL A 265 0.62 -16.28 -2.93
CA VAL A 265 1.92 -16.05 -3.55
C VAL A 265 2.90 -17.18 -3.18
N THR A 266 3.83 -17.51 -4.06
CA THR A 266 4.68 -18.70 -3.92
C THR A 266 6.13 -18.40 -3.56
N SER A 267 6.49 -17.12 -3.42
CA SER A 267 7.84 -16.71 -3.06
C SER A 267 7.85 -15.38 -2.31
N ARG A 268 8.92 -15.13 -1.56
CA ARG A 268 9.14 -13.84 -0.90
C ARG A 268 9.20 -12.68 -1.90
N GLN A 269 9.74 -12.92 -3.10
CA GLN A 269 9.80 -11.92 -4.14
C GLN A 269 8.39 -11.57 -4.66
N SER A 270 7.57 -12.58 -4.99
CA SER A 270 6.19 -12.36 -5.42
C SER A 270 5.31 -11.75 -4.32
N LEU A 271 5.63 -12.01 -3.04
CA LEU A 271 4.98 -11.33 -1.92
C LEU A 271 5.26 -9.82 -1.94
N LEU A 272 6.53 -9.41 -2.07
CA LEU A 272 6.89 -7.99 -2.14
C LEU A 272 6.27 -7.30 -3.36
N GLU A 273 6.26 -7.96 -4.51
CA GLU A 273 5.61 -7.45 -5.71
C GLU A 273 4.10 -7.25 -5.50
N ALA A 274 3.43 -8.21 -4.86
CA ALA A 274 2.01 -8.13 -4.55
C ALA A 274 1.67 -7.02 -3.54
N LEU A 275 2.52 -6.83 -2.53
CA LEU A 275 2.35 -5.78 -1.51
C LEU A 275 2.50 -4.36 -2.08
N HIS A 276 3.23 -4.17 -3.18
CA HIS A 276 3.38 -2.90 -3.88
C HIS A 276 2.38 -2.72 -5.03
N SER A 277 1.61 -3.75 -5.37
CA SER A 277 0.57 -3.67 -6.39
C SER A 277 -0.72 -3.04 -5.84
N PRO A 278 -1.47 -2.27 -6.65
CA PRO A 278 -2.81 -1.85 -6.26
C PRO A 278 -3.67 -3.10 -6.04
N LEU A 279 -4.34 -3.16 -4.89
CA LEU A 279 -5.25 -4.25 -4.58
C LEU A 279 -6.38 -4.29 -5.60
N PRO A 280 -6.82 -5.49 -6.06
CA PRO A 280 -8.00 -5.60 -6.90
C PRO A 280 -9.20 -5.03 -6.13
N ALA A 281 -10.03 -4.25 -6.81
CA ALA A 281 -11.29 -3.77 -6.27
C ALA A 281 -12.13 -5.00 -5.88
N ARG A 282 -12.46 -5.12 -4.58
CA ARG A 282 -13.36 -6.14 -4.04
C ARG A 282 -14.81 -5.74 -4.18
#